data_087be77708e86d911c4baa831e4a5e79
#
_entry.id   087be77708e86d911c4baa831e4a5e79
#
_cell.length_a   1.000
_cell.length_b   1.000
_cell.length_c   1.000
_cell.angle_alpha   90.00
_cell.angle_beta   90.00
_cell.angle_gamma   90.00
#
_symmetry.space_group_name_H-M   'P 1'
#
loop_
_entity.id
_entity.type
_entity.pdbx_description
1 polymer ?
#
loop_
_entity_poly.entity_id
_entity_poly.type
_entity_poly.pdbx_seq_one_letter_code
_entity_poly.pdbx_strand_id
1 'polypeptide(L)'
;MSPRVCSYRSLRRDLLSYGWLLQGCVLNDSAIWKSLQDTRRLTLIAGPCVIESEKLCFDIAASLKKTCAKLGINYVFKASFDKANRTSGKSFRGPGLIEGLTVLARVREKFELPVLTDVHTEEQTGNAAEVVDILQIPAFLCRQTDLIEAAVNTGKIVNIKKGQFLSPGEIARVVDKARSGGGKKILLTERGTTFGYNNLVADMRSIPIMKRTGCPVIFDATHSVQLPGGGGDKSSGQREFAPVLARCALAAGANGVFIETHPNPDKALSDGPNMIALADMANVLKSLVKVFEAVKG
;
A
#
# COMPACT_ATOMS: atom_id res chain seq x y z
N MET A 1 -19.50 -23.26 20.16
CA MET A 1 -19.07 -22.02 20.84
C MET A 1 -19.08 -20.92 19.79
N SER A 2 -20.02 -20.00 19.89
CA SER A 2 -20.21 -18.88 18.96
C SER A 2 -19.05 -17.89 19.12
N PRO A 3 -18.40 -17.40 18.05
CA PRO A 3 -17.37 -16.37 18.17
C PRO A 3 -18.04 -15.09 18.68
N ARG A 4 -17.48 -14.53 19.77
CA ARG A 4 -17.92 -13.24 20.31
C ARG A 4 -17.67 -12.17 19.24
N VAL A 5 -18.74 -11.59 18.73
CA VAL A 5 -18.71 -10.37 17.92
C VAL A 5 -18.10 -9.28 18.80
N CYS A 6 -16.86 -8.93 18.55
CA CYS A 6 -16.19 -7.82 19.22
C CYS A 6 -16.85 -6.52 18.71
N SER A 7 -17.68 -5.89 19.55
CA SER A 7 -18.43 -4.71 19.13
C SER A 7 -17.50 -3.51 18.90
N TYR A 8 -17.81 -2.68 17.92
CA TYR A 8 -17.14 -1.40 17.54
C TYR A 8 -16.74 -0.53 18.75
N ARG A 9 -17.52 -0.62 19.85
CA ARG A 9 -17.24 0.08 21.11
C ARG A 9 -16.09 -0.51 21.93
N SER A 10 -15.72 -1.77 21.72
CA SER A 10 -14.64 -2.42 22.48
C SER A 10 -13.26 -2.01 21.96
N LEU A 11 -13.07 -1.94 20.65
CA LEU A 11 -11.78 -1.53 20.06
C LEU A 11 -11.39 -0.10 20.46
N ARG A 12 -12.36 0.82 20.45
CA ARG A 12 -12.15 2.19 20.92
C ARG A 12 -11.82 2.23 22.42
N ARG A 13 -12.42 1.35 23.24
CA ARG A 13 -12.06 1.20 24.65
C ARG A 13 -10.66 0.61 24.81
N ASP A 14 -10.31 -0.37 24.00
CA ASP A 14 -9.00 -1.03 24.08
C ASP A 14 -7.89 -0.07 23.63
N LEU A 15 -8.08 0.69 22.55
CA LEU A 15 -7.18 1.78 22.14
C LEU A 15 -7.10 2.90 23.19
N LEU A 16 -8.21 3.23 23.85
CA LEU A 16 -8.26 4.22 24.95
C LEU A 16 -7.65 3.68 26.26
N SER A 17 -7.76 2.38 26.53
CA SER A 17 -7.18 1.76 27.74
C SER A 17 -5.65 1.72 27.71
N TYR A 18 -5.04 1.81 26.51
CA TYR A 18 -3.59 2.01 26.35
C TYR A 18 -3.15 3.47 26.56
N GLY A 19 -4.04 4.35 27.08
CA GLY A 19 -3.68 5.71 27.48
C GLY A 19 -3.49 6.73 26.34
N TRP A 20 -3.93 6.39 25.13
CA TRP A 20 -3.78 7.25 23.97
C TRP A 20 -5.05 8.05 23.70
N LEU A 21 -5.11 9.24 24.23
CA LEU A 21 -5.97 10.29 23.69
C LEU A 21 -5.38 10.67 22.33
N LEU A 22 -6.15 10.47 21.24
CA LEU A 22 -5.84 10.95 19.87
C LEU A 22 -5.84 12.50 19.82
N GLN A 23 -5.05 13.15 20.65
CA GLN A 23 -4.87 14.62 20.71
C GLN A 23 -3.60 15.08 19.98
N GLY A 24 -2.96 14.21 19.19
CA GLY A 24 -1.80 14.55 18.35
C GLY A 24 -2.23 14.89 16.93
N CYS A 25 -1.50 15.76 16.28
CA CYS A 25 -1.60 16.33 14.95
C CYS A 25 -2.49 15.52 13.98
N VAL A 26 -3.75 15.92 13.82
CA VAL A 26 -4.67 15.31 12.86
C VAL A 26 -4.15 15.68 11.47
N LEU A 27 -3.44 14.76 10.82
CA LEU A 27 -3.12 14.91 9.42
C LEU A 27 -4.44 15.09 8.65
N ASN A 28 -4.55 16.21 7.95
CA ASN A 28 -5.78 16.57 7.25
C ASN A 28 -5.96 15.66 6.02
N ASP A 29 -6.97 14.79 6.02
CA ASP A 29 -7.30 13.89 4.91
C ASP A 29 -7.39 14.62 3.56
N SER A 30 -7.86 15.87 3.56
CA SER A 30 -7.90 16.69 2.35
C SER A 30 -6.52 17.12 1.87
N ALA A 31 -5.58 17.39 2.80
CA ALA A 31 -4.21 17.71 2.44
C ALA A 31 -3.48 16.47 1.91
N ILE A 32 -3.67 15.31 2.54
CA ILE A 32 -3.12 14.03 2.05
C ILE A 32 -3.65 13.75 0.64
N TRP A 33 -4.98 13.87 0.43
CA TRP A 33 -5.58 13.64 -0.88
C TRP A 33 -5.03 14.58 -1.95
N LYS A 34 -4.90 15.88 -1.64
CA LYS A 34 -4.28 16.86 -2.55
C LYS A 34 -2.84 16.49 -2.89
N SER A 35 -2.06 16.00 -1.92
CA SER A 35 -0.67 15.59 -2.17
C SER A 35 -0.58 14.37 -3.09
N LEU A 36 -1.51 13.42 -3.00
CA LEU A 36 -1.58 12.25 -3.88
C LEU A 36 -1.99 12.61 -5.32
N GLN A 37 -2.75 13.68 -5.49
CA GLN A 37 -3.15 14.21 -6.80
C GLN A 37 -2.09 15.13 -7.41
N ASP A 38 -1.16 15.67 -6.60
CA ASP A 38 -0.16 16.62 -7.05
C ASP A 38 0.86 15.95 -7.99
N THR A 39 0.78 16.29 -9.27
CA THR A 39 1.71 15.78 -10.30
C THR A 39 3.07 16.46 -10.29
N ARG A 40 3.31 17.45 -9.44
CA ARG A 40 4.59 18.15 -9.31
C ARG A 40 5.55 17.44 -8.37
N ARG A 41 5.06 16.54 -7.52
CA ARG A 41 5.87 15.80 -6.56
C ARG A 41 5.63 14.30 -6.70
N LEU A 42 6.73 13.55 -6.73
CA LEU A 42 6.65 12.09 -6.70
C LEU A 42 6.00 11.63 -5.39
N THR A 43 5.05 10.72 -5.47
CA THR A 43 4.51 10.04 -4.29
C THR A 43 5.20 8.69 -4.09
N LEU A 44 5.64 8.41 -2.87
CA LEU A 44 6.14 7.12 -2.42
C LEU A 44 5.20 6.51 -1.39
N ILE A 45 4.67 5.33 -1.65
CA ILE A 45 4.04 4.47 -0.66
C ILE A 45 5.05 3.37 -0.34
N ALA A 46 5.59 3.34 0.89
CA ALA A 46 6.62 2.36 1.23
C ALA A 46 6.64 2.00 2.73
N GLY A 47 7.16 0.81 2.99
CA GLY A 47 7.35 0.27 4.33
C GLY A 47 7.66 -1.23 4.26
N PRO A 48 7.58 -1.97 5.37
CA PRO A 48 7.73 -3.41 5.34
C PRO A 48 6.49 -4.07 4.70
N CYS A 49 6.64 -5.29 4.19
CA CYS A 49 5.51 -6.04 3.66
C CYS A 49 4.43 -6.25 4.72
N VAL A 50 4.85 -6.71 5.91
CA VAL A 50 4.02 -6.99 7.07
C VAL A 50 4.68 -6.41 8.32
N ILE A 51 3.89 -6.07 9.33
CA ILE A 51 4.40 -5.65 10.63
C ILE A 51 5.05 -6.87 11.31
N GLU A 52 6.38 -6.88 11.41
CA GLU A 52 7.15 -7.90 12.12
C GLU A 52 7.44 -7.47 13.55
N SER A 53 7.68 -6.18 13.76
CA SER A 53 7.81 -5.54 15.07
C SER A 53 7.64 -4.02 14.95
N GLU A 54 7.27 -3.36 16.05
CA GLU A 54 7.20 -1.90 16.12
C GLU A 54 8.56 -1.26 15.80
N LYS A 55 9.65 -1.81 16.37
CA LYS A 55 11.00 -1.31 16.12
C LYS A 55 11.35 -1.29 14.63
N LEU A 56 11.06 -2.37 13.91
CA LEU A 56 11.30 -2.45 12.47
C LEU A 56 10.53 -1.38 11.71
N CYS A 57 9.25 -1.20 12.03
CA CYS A 57 8.41 -0.16 11.42
C CYS A 57 8.98 1.24 11.68
N PHE A 58 9.45 1.52 12.90
CA PHE A 58 10.02 2.80 13.27
C PHE A 58 11.35 3.08 12.56
N ASP A 59 12.24 2.09 12.47
CA ASP A 59 13.52 2.22 11.78
C ASP A 59 13.32 2.55 10.29
N ILE A 60 12.38 1.85 9.63
CA ILE A 60 12.04 2.09 8.22
C ILE A 60 11.39 3.47 8.05
N ALA A 61 10.40 3.82 8.88
CA ALA A 61 9.69 5.09 8.79
C ALA A 61 10.64 6.28 8.97
N ALA A 62 11.53 6.22 9.95
CA ALA A 62 12.53 7.27 10.22
C ALA A 62 13.49 7.47 9.04
N SER A 63 14.03 6.35 8.51
CA SER A 63 14.97 6.38 7.39
C SER A 63 14.35 6.96 6.13
N LEU A 64 13.14 6.47 5.76
CA LEU A 64 12.44 6.93 4.57
C LEU A 64 11.90 8.36 4.72
N LYS A 65 11.38 8.76 5.89
CA LYS A 65 10.97 10.16 6.15
C LYS A 65 12.11 11.12 5.86
N LYS A 66 13.30 10.82 6.42
CA LYS A 66 14.52 11.64 6.21
C LYS A 66 14.92 11.70 4.73
N THR A 67 14.88 10.58 4.04
CA THR A 67 15.27 10.51 2.62
C THR A 67 14.26 11.24 1.74
N CYS A 68 12.96 11.02 1.96
CA CYS A 68 11.88 11.66 1.18
C CYS A 68 11.85 13.18 1.38
N ALA A 69 12.05 13.65 2.62
CA ALA A 69 12.14 15.09 2.89
C ALA A 69 13.28 15.77 2.11
N LYS A 70 14.46 15.12 2.03
CA LYS A 70 15.61 15.64 1.25
C LYS A 70 15.35 15.66 -0.26
N LEU A 71 14.52 14.75 -0.75
CA LEU A 71 14.25 14.58 -2.19
C LEU A 71 12.93 15.25 -2.63
N GLY A 72 12.20 15.90 -1.73
CA GLY A 72 10.91 16.53 -2.03
C GLY A 72 9.80 15.54 -2.39
N ILE A 73 9.87 14.30 -1.89
CA ILE A 73 8.93 13.22 -2.17
C ILE A 73 7.79 13.24 -1.14
N ASN A 74 6.54 13.10 -1.59
CA ASN A 74 5.39 12.84 -0.72
C ASN A 74 5.46 11.40 -0.22
N TYR A 75 5.59 11.18 1.09
CA TYR A 75 5.78 9.86 1.66
C TYR A 75 4.55 9.40 2.45
N VAL A 76 4.08 8.20 2.15
CA VAL A 76 3.05 7.45 2.88
C VAL A 76 3.69 6.18 3.41
N PHE A 77 3.64 5.97 4.74
CA PHE A 77 4.11 4.72 5.34
C PHE A 77 3.09 3.61 5.12
N LYS A 78 3.54 2.43 4.72
CA LYS A 78 2.69 1.26 4.52
C LYS A 78 3.19 0.06 5.30
N ALA A 79 2.30 -0.62 5.99
CA ALA A 79 2.53 -1.98 6.48
C ALA A 79 1.21 -2.73 6.62
N SER A 80 1.23 -4.06 6.43
CA SER A 80 0.05 -4.91 6.65
C SER A 80 0.03 -5.43 8.07
N PHE A 81 -1.13 -5.42 8.71
CA PHE A 81 -1.33 -6.07 10.00
C PHE A 81 -1.62 -7.58 9.87
N ASP A 82 -2.10 -8.00 8.71
CA ASP A 82 -2.34 -9.41 8.36
C ASP A 82 -2.04 -9.66 6.88
N LYS A 83 -1.56 -10.85 6.59
CA LYS A 83 -1.39 -11.40 5.23
C LYS A 83 -2.38 -12.53 5.03
N ALA A 84 -3.64 -12.19 4.73
CA ALA A 84 -4.75 -13.13 4.66
C ALA A 84 -4.66 -14.12 3.47
N ASN A 85 -3.85 -13.82 2.44
CA ASN A 85 -3.76 -14.56 1.18
C ASN A 85 -2.47 -15.37 1.01
N ARG A 86 -1.88 -15.87 2.11
CA ARG A 86 -0.67 -16.69 2.06
C ARG A 86 -0.89 -18.01 1.33
N THR A 87 0.12 -18.45 0.55
CA THR A 87 0.12 -19.75 -0.14
C THR A 87 0.14 -20.90 0.87
N SER A 88 0.92 -20.80 1.95
CA SER A 88 0.98 -21.81 3.01
C SER A 88 0.31 -21.32 4.28
N GLY A 89 -0.57 -22.15 4.86
CA GLY A 89 -1.21 -21.86 6.16
C GLY A 89 -0.27 -21.77 7.35
N LYS A 90 1.01 -22.18 7.18
CA LYS A 90 2.06 -22.08 8.20
C LYS A 90 2.88 -20.79 8.12
N SER A 91 2.67 -19.97 7.07
CA SER A 91 3.41 -18.72 6.88
C SER A 91 3.04 -17.69 7.93
N PHE A 92 4.02 -16.86 8.30
CA PHE A 92 3.77 -15.72 9.18
C PHE A 92 2.75 -14.76 8.56
N ARG A 93 1.70 -14.44 9.30
CA ARG A 93 0.59 -13.60 8.82
C ARG A 93 0.68 -12.15 9.30
N GLY A 94 1.39 -11.88 10.37
CA GLY A 94 1.44 -10.59 11.04
C GLY A 94 0.91 -10.65 12.48
N PRO A 95 0.91 -9.51 13.20
CA PRO A 95 0.47 -9.45 14.60
C PRO A 95 -1.06 -9.48 14.76
N GLY A 96 -1.80 -9.38 13.68
CA GLY A 96 -3.26 -9.26 13.71
C GLY A 96 -3.75 -7.82 13.82
N LEU A 97 -5.08 -7.65 13.81
CA LEU A 97 -5.74 -6.35 13.64
C LEU A 97 -5.37 -5.36 14.76
N ILE A 98 -5.59 -5.71 16.02
CA ILE A 98 -5.47 -4.77 17.15
C ILE A 98 -4.02 -4.33 17.35
N GLU A 99 -3.11 -5.28 17.46
CA GLU A 99 -1.68 -4.97 17.65
C GLU A 99 -1.12 -4.23 16.43
N GLY A 100 -1.46 -4.66 15.23
CA GLY A 100 -1.00 -4.02 14.00
C GLY A 100 -1.50 -2.59 13.86
N LEU A 101 -2.78 -2.30 14.15
CA LEU A 101 -3.31 -0.95 14.15
C LEU A 101 -2.66 -0.08 15.24
N THR A 102 -2.33 -0.64 16.40
CA THR A 102 -1.59 0.06 17.45
C THR A 102 -0.21 0.51 16.95
N VAL A 103 0.52 -0.38 16.27
CA VAL A 103 1.84 -0.02 15.69
C VAL A 103 1.70 1.07 14.64
N LEU A 104 0.68 0.98 13.76
CA LEU A 104 0.42 2.00 12.72
C LEU A 104 0.06 3.36 13.33
N ALA A 105 -0.76 3.38 14.39
CA ALA A 105 -1.08 4.61 15.12
C ALA A 105 0.18 5.28 15.65
N ARG A 106 1.07 4.50 16.27
CA ARG A 106 2.34 5.01 16.81
C ARG A 106 3.30 5.51 15.72
N VAL A 107 3.36 4.84 14.56
CA VAL A 107 4.13 5.35 13.41
C VAL A 107 3.58 6.68 12.95
N ARG A 108 2.24 6.77 12.79
CA ARG A 108 1.53 7.97 12.35
C ARG A 108 1.81 9.16 13.27
N GLU A 109 1.69 8.96 14.56
CA GLU A 109 1.89 9.98 15.57
C GLU A 109 3.36 10.39 15.67
N LYS A 110 4.27 9.42 15.89
CA LYS A 110 5.70 9.69 16.12
C LYS A 110 6.39 10.34 14.94
N PHE A 111 6.02 9.94 13.74
CA PHE A 111 6.68 10.43 12.52
C PHE A 111 5.82 11.43 11.75
N GLU A 112 4.62 11.76 12.19
CA GLU A 112 3.69 12.66 11.46
C GLU A 112 3.57 12.28 9.99
N LEU A 113 3.42 10.98 9.71
CA LEU A 113 3.31 10.41 8.37
C LEU A 113 1.89 9.91 8.12
N PRO A 114 1.35 10.13 6.91
CA PRO A 114 0.17 9.37 6.49
C PRO A 114 0.49 7.88 6.50
N VAL A 115 -0.46 7.06 6.97
CA VAL A 115 -0.30 5.62 7.03
C VAL A 115 -1.33 4.89 6.19
N LEU A 116 -0.91 3.78 5.58
CA LEU A 116 -1.72 2.90 4.74
C LEU A 116 -1.63 1.47 5.23
N THR A 117 -2.77 0.77 5.28
CA THR A 117 -2.82 -0.68 5.48
C THR A 117 -3.85 -1.33 4.59
N ASP A 118 -3.67 -2.61 4.30
CA ASP A 118 -4.64 -3.41 3.57
C ASP A 118 -5.72 -3.99 4.50
N VAL A 119 -6.95 -4.08 4.00
CA VAL A 119 -8.12 -4.66 4.65
C VAL A 119 -8.68 -5.80 3.82
N HIS A 120 -9.22 -6.85 4.47
CA HIS A 120 -9.63 -8.09 3.82
C HIS A 120 -11.10 -8.41 4.02
N THR A 121 -11.76 -7.78 5.01
CA THR A 121 -13.18 -7.93 5.32
C THR A 121 -13.82 -6.58 5.58
N GLU A 122 -15.14 -6.51 5.42
CA GLU A 122 -15.92 -5.30 5.72
C GLU A 122 -15.72 -4.81 7.16
N GLU A 123 -15.70 -5.72 8.12
CA GLU A 123 -15.48 -5.39 9.53
C GLU A 123 -14.11 -4.71 9.75
N GLN A 124 -13.07 -5.16 9.06
CA GLN A 124 -11.74 -4.57 9.16
C GLN A 124 -11.69 -3.13 8.64
N THR A 125 -12.55 -2.75 7.68
CA THR A 125 -12.54 -1.39 7.11
C THR A 125 -12.86 -0.34 8.15
N GLY A 126 -13.91 -0.55 8.94
CA GLY A 126 -14.31 0.37 10.01
C GLY A 126 -13.22 0.52 11.08
N ASN A 127 -12.69 -0.60 11.54
CA ASN A 127 -11.64 -0.61 12.56
C ASN A 127 -10.34 0.07 12.07
N ALA A 128 -9.91 -0.23 10.85
CA ALA A 128 -8.71 0.37 10.28
C ALA A 128 -8.88 1.87 10.01
N ALA A 129 -10.07 2.31 9.59
CA ALA A 129 -10.36 3.71 9.31
C ALA A 129 -10.22 4.64 10.52
N GLU A 130 -10.34 4.13 11.75
CA GLU A 130 -10.12 4.92 12.97
C GLU A 130 -8.63 5.31 13.13
N VAL A 131 -7.72 4.56 12.51
CA VAL A 131 -6.28 4.70 12.70
C VAL A 131 -5.57 5.20 11.45
N VAL A 132 -5.89 4.63 10.27
CA VAL A 132 -5.13 4.91 9.05
C VAL A 132 -5.78 6.01 8.21
N ASP A 133 -4.97 6.62 7.36
CA ASP A 133 -5.40 7.67 6.44
C ASP A 133 -5.84 7.09 5.09
N ILE A 134 -5.30 5.92 4.73
CA ILE A 134 -5.57 5.24 3.46
C ILE A 134 -5.86 3.76 3.71
N LEU A 135 -7.03 3.31 3.28
CA LEU A 135 -7.39 1.90 3.24
C LEU A 135 -6.97 1.30 1.90
N GLN A 136 -6.35 0.13 1.89
CA GLN A 136 -5.99 -0.56 0.66
C GLN A 136 -6.84 -1.81 0.45
N ILE A 137 -7.42 -1.92 -0.74
CA ILE A 137 -8.05 -3.16 -1.22
C ILE A 137 -6.99 -3.98 -1.94
N PRO A 138 -6.66 -5.19 -1.45
CA PRO A 138 -5.72 -6.09 -2.11
C PRO A 138 -6.14 -6.48 -3.52
N ALA A 139 -5.16 -6.80 -4.38
CA ALA A 139 -5.40 -7.11 -5.79
C ALA A 139 -6.41 -8.26 -6.00
N PHE A 140 -6.35 -9.33 -5.20
CA PHE A 140 -7.29 -10.45 -5.30
C PHE A 140 -8.72 -10.07 -4.93
N LEU A 141 -8.91 -9.05 -4.12
CA LEU A 141 -10.21 -8.60 -3.61
C LEU A 141 -10.77 -7.39 -4.36
N CYS A 142 -10.09 -6.92 -5.40
CA CYS A 142 -10.45 -5.68 -6.13
C CYS A 142 -11.82 -5.71 -6.81
N ARG A 143 -12.48 -6.85 -6.90
CA ARG A 143 -13.84 -6.99 -7.43
C ARG A 143 -14.92 -7.21 -6.38
N GLN A 144 -14.56 -7.40 -5.12
CA GLN A 144 -15.52 -7.64 -4.02
C GLN A 144 -16.32 -6.36 -3.74
N THR A 145 -17.62 -6.39 -4.10
CA THR A 145 -18.48 -5.22 -4.03
C THR A 145 -18.61 -4.71 -2.60
N ASP A 146 -18.99 -5.60 -1.69
CA ASP A 146 -19.28 -5.25 -0.30
C ASP A 146 -18.05 -4.67 0.42
N LEU A 147 -16.87 -5.26 0.17
CA LEU A 147 -15.61 -4.75 0.72
C LEU A 147 -15.26 -3.36 0.18
N ILE A 148 -15.46 -3.11 -1.12
CA ILE A 148 -15.20 -1.80 -1.73
C ILE A 148 -16.16 -0.77 -1.16
N GLU A 149 -17.45 -1.07 -1.08
CA GLU A 149 -18.48 -0.19 -0.54
C GLU A 149 -18.23 0.11 0.94
N ALA A 150 -17.91 -0.91 1.75
CA ALA A 150 -17.54 -0.72 3.15
C ALA A 150 -16.33 0.21 3.30
N ALA A 151 -15.29 0.03 2.46
CA ALA A 151 -14.10 0.87 2.51
C ALA A 151 -14.40 2.33 2.13
N VAL A 152 -15.12 2.59 1.04
CA VAL A 152 -15.42 3.96 0.62
C VAL A 152 -16.39 4.67 1.55
N ASN A 153 -17.30 3.95 2.20
CA ASN A 153 -18.24 4.48 3.19
C ASN A 153 -17.56 4.97 4.48
N THR A 154 -16.32 4.60 4.74
CA THR A 154 -15.52 5.18 5.83
C THR A 154 -15.15 6.65 5.60
N GLY A 155 -15.27 7.15 4.36
CA GLY A 155 -14.84 8.50 3.97
C GLY A 155 -13.33 8.67 3.82
N LYS A 156 -12.54 7.63 4.10
CA LYS A 156 -11.08 7.61 3.92
C LYS A 156 -10.68 7.56 2.44
N ILE A 157 -9.40 7.78 2.18
CA ILE A 157 -8.82 7.51 0.87
C ILE A 157 -8.78 5.99 0.67
N VAL A 158 -9.24 5.50 -0.48
CA VAL A 158 -9.22 4.07 -0.78
C VAL A 158 -8.28 3.80 -1.95
N ASN A 159 -7.19 3.08 -1.69
CA ASN A 159 -6.28 2.58 -2.71
C ASN A 159 -6.73 1.21 -3.20
N ILE A 160 -7.08 1.09 -4.46
CA ILE A 160 -7.49 -0.18 -5.06
C ILE A 160 -6.35 -0.73 -5.91
N LYS A 161 -5.78 -1.85 -5.49
CA LYS A 161 -4.80 -2.58 -6.31
C LYS A 161 -5.51 -3.31 -7.43
N LYS A 162 -5.09 -3.05 -8.69
CA LYS A 162 -5.62 -3.78 -9.85
C LYS A 162 -5.28 -5.28 -9.74
N GLY A 163 -6.28 -6.13 -9.83
CA GLY A 163 -6.07 -7.59 -9.87
C GLY A 163 -5.23 -8.01 -11.08
N GLN A 164 -4.41 -9.06 -10.89
CA GLN A 164 -3.56 -9.61 -11.95
C GLN A 164 -4.39 -10.19 -13.10
N PHE A 165 -5.65 -10.51 -12.84
CA PHE A 165 -6.64 -11.07 -13.77
C PHE A 165 -7.44 -10.01 -14.52
N LEU A 166 -7.27 -8.72 -14.19
CA LEU A 166 -7.96 -7.61 -14.86
C LEU A 166 -7.06 -7.00 -15.95
N SER A 167 -7.66 -6.68 -17.09
CA SER A 167 -7.07 -5.75 -18.04
C SER A 167 -7.05 -4.33 -17.45
N PRO A 168 -6.14 -3.44 -17.91
CA PRO A 168 -6.08 -2.07 -17.42
C PRO A 168 -7.38 -1.28 -17.60
N GLY A 169 -8.16 -1.57 -18.66
CA GLY A 169 -9.43 -0.90 -18.94
C GLY A 169 -10.57 -1.33 -18.01
N GLU A 170 -10.54 -2.57 -17.53
CA GLU A 170 -11.58 -3.10 -16.65
C GLU A 170 -11.59 -2.46 -15.26
N ILE A 171 -10.47 -1.83 -14.85
CA ILE A 171 -10.42 -1.12 -13.57
C ILE A 171 -11.44 0.02 -13.51
N ALA A 172 -11.84 0.59 -14.64
CA ALA A 172 -12.87 1.62 -14.70
C ALA A 172 -14.19 1.15 -14.06
N ARG A 173 -14.60 -0.11 -14.30
CA ARG A 173 -15.81 -0.67 -13.68
C ARG A 173 -15.70 -0.81 -12.16
N VAL A 174 -14.49 -1.05 -11.64
CA VAL A 174 -14.21 -1.08 -10.21
C VAL A 174 -14.30 0.33 -9.63
N VAL A 175 -13.78 1.33 -10.34
CA VAL A 175 -13.88 2.75 -9.95
C VAL A 175 -15.33 3.21 -9.96
N ASP A 176 -16.11 2.84 -10.99
CA ASP A 176 -17.54 3.18 -11.08
C ASP A 176 -18.31 2.59 -9.90
N LYS A 177 -18.04 1.33 -9.55
CA LYS A 177 -18.62 0.69 -8.36
C LYS A 177 -18.27 1.46 -7.08
N ALA A 178 -17.00 1.79 -6.88
CA ALA A 178 -16.55 2.55 -5.71
C ALA A 178 -17.21 3.95 -5.64
N ARG A 179 -17.39 4.61 -6.78
CA ARG A 179 -18.07 5.90 -6.88
C ARG A 179 -19.57 5.79 -6.59
N SER A 180 -20.23 4.76 -7.11
CA SER A 180 -21.65 4.47 -6.82
C SER A 180 -21.88 4.23 -5.33
N GLY A 181 -20.92 3.61 -4.64
CA GLY A 181 -20.91 3.45 -3.18
C GLY A 181 -20.52 4.73 -2.41
N GLY A 182 -20.38 5.89 -3.08
CA GLY A 182 -20.06 7.18 -2.42
C GLY A 182 -18.57 7.54 -2.37
N GLY A 183 -17.69 6.73 -2.96
CA GLY A 183 -16.24 6.94 -2.96
C GLY A 183 -15.81 8.19 -3.74
N LYS A 184 -15.22 9.16 -3.04
CA LYS A 184 -14.72 10.42 -3.64
C LYS A 184 -13.20 10.48 -3.77
N LYS A 185 -12.48 9.71 -2.98
CA LYS A 185 -11.02 9.73 -2.87
C LYS A 185 -10.46 8.35 -3.22
N ILE A 186 -10.39 8.03 -4.51
CA ILE A 186 -9.98 6.73 -5.03
C ILE A 186 -8.59 6.84 -5.65
N LEU A 187 -7.64 6.05 -5.15
CA LEU A 187 -6.30 5.86 -5.66
C LEU A 187 -6.22 4.49 -6.32
N LEU A 188 -5.52 4.37 -7.42
CA LEU A 188 -5.35 3.10 -8.12
C LEU A 188 -3.89 2.66 -8.05
N THR A 189 -3.66 1.35 -7.92
CA THR A 189 -2.31 0.79 -7.98
C THR A 189 -2.23 -0.32 -9.03
N GLU A 190 -1.37 -0.11 -10.04
CA GLU A 190 -0.97 -1.13 -11.01
C GLU A 190 0.09 -2.04 -10.40
N ARG A 191 0.01 -3.37 -10.62
CA ARG A 191 0.94 -4.35 -10.05
C ARG A 191 1.26 -5.54 -10.97
N GLY A 192 1.03 -5.37 -12.26
CA GLY A 192 1.21 -6.41 -13.27
C GLY A 192 -0.03 -7.28 -13.50
N THR A 193 0.06 -8.07 -14.53
CA THR A 193 -0.99 -8.99 -15.00
C THR A 193 -0.38 -10.37 -15.17
N THR A 194 -1.15 -11.41 -14.84
CA THR A 194 -0.73 -12.81 -15.05
C THR A 194 -0.42 -13.06 -16.51
N PHE A 195 0.73 -13.65 -16.79
CA PHE A 195 1.19 -14.00 -18.12
C PHE A 195 1.75 -15.42 -18.13
N GLY A 196 0.92 -16.39 -18.48
CA GLY A 196 1.23 -17.80 -18.31
C GLY A 196 1.22 -18.25 -16.84
N TYR A 197 1.93 -19.35 -16.55
CA TYR A 197 2.05 -19.88 -15.20
C TYR A 197 3.19 -19.20 -14.44
N ASN A 198 2.99 -18.91 -13.16
CA ASN A 198 4.01 -18.43 -12.22
C ASN A 198 4.75 -17.16 -12.68
N ASN A 199 4.17 -16.35 -13.55
CA ASN A 199 4.80 -15.15 -14.08
C ASN A 199 3.84 -13.97 -14.18
N LEU A 200 4.39 -12.77 -14.10
CA LEU A 200 3.69 -11.51 -14.25
C LEU A 200 4.39 -10.64 -15.29
N VAL A 201 3.60 -9.85 -16.02
CA VAL A 201 4.10 -8.83 -16.93
C VAL A 201 3.47 -7.49 -16.54
N ALA A 202 4.28 -6.45 -16.46
CA ALA A 202 3.83 -5.08 -16.29
C ALA A 202 3.79 -4.38 -17.65
N ASP A 203 2.60 -4.12 -18.15
CA ASP A 203 2.39 -3.33 -19.37
C ASP A 203 2.33 -1.85 -19.00
N MET A 204 3.32 -1.06 -19.42
CA MET A 204 3.39 0.36 -19.09
C MET A 204 2.26 1.19 -19.71
N ARG A 205 1.60 0.71 -20.76
CA ARG A 205 0.38 1.32 -21.29
C ARG A 205 -0.78 1.30 -20.27
N SER A 206 -0.71 0.42 -19.28
CA SER A 206 -1.70 0.36 -18.20
C SER A 206 -1.81 1.69 -17.45
N ILE A 207 -0.71 2.40 -17.27
CA ILE A 207 -0.68 3.68 -16.55
C ILE A 207 -1.58 4.73 -17.21
N PRO A 208 -1.38 5.14 -18.47
CA PRO A 208 -2.26 6.10 -19.12
C PRO A 208 -3.68 5.57 -19.32
N ILE A 209 -3.90 4.26 -19.49
CA ILE A 209 -5.25 3.67 -19.59
C ILE A 209 -5.99 3.85 -18.26
N MET A 210 -5.38 3.48 -17.14
CA MET A 210 -5.98 3.61 -15.81
C MET A 210 -6.23 5.08 -15.43
N LYS A 211 -5.35 6.00 -15.84
CA LYS A 211 -5.52 7.46 -15.61
C LYS A 211 -6.76 8.05 -16.30
N ARG A 212 -7.30 7.41 -17.33
CA ARG A 212 -8.57 7.83 -17.96
C ARG A 212 -9.76 7.79 -17.00
N THR A 213 -9.66 7.05 -15.90
CA THR A 213 -10.67 7.05 -14.83
C THR A 213 -10.72 8.38 -14.06
N GLY A 214 -9.72 9.26 -14.22
CA GLY A 214 -9.54 10.48 -13.44
C GLY A 214 -8.92 10.25 -12.05
N CYS A 215 -8.57 9.00 -11.70
CA CYS A 215 -7.91 8.68 -10.44
C CYS A 215 -6.38 8.81 -10.56
N PRO A 216 -5.67 9.23 -9.49
CA PRO A 216 -4.22 9.10 -9.44
C PRO A 216 -3.82 7.61 -9.54
N VAL A 217 -2.70 7.32 -10.22
CA VAL A 217 -2.22 5.95 -10.42
C VAL A 217 -0.82 5.79 -9.83
N ILE A 218 -0.68 4.81 -8.95
CA ILE A 218 0.57 4.37 -8.35
C ILE A 218 1.03 3.08 -9.05
N PHE A 219 2.33 2.90 -9.21
CA PHE A 219 2.89 1.66 -9.71
C PHE A 219 3.55 0.87 -8.58
N ASP A 220 3.11 -0.36 -8.36
CA ASP A 220 3.69 -1.28 -7.39
C ASP A 220 4.90 -2.00 -8.01
N ALA A 221 6.09 -1.46 -7.74
CA ALA A 221 7.33 -2.00 -8.27
C ALA A 221 7.72 -3.34 -7.62
N THR A 222 7.36 -3.53 -6.34
CA THR A 222 7.70 -4.75 -5.61
C THR A 222 6.92 -5.96 -6.09
N HIS A 223 5.60 -5.82 -6.22
CA HIS A 223 4.75 -6.95 -6.56
C HIS A 223 4.63 -7.20 -8.06
N SER A 224 5.04 -6.27 -8.90
CA SER A 224 5.08 -6.48 -10.36
C SER A 224 6.20 -7.43 -10.82
N VAL A 225 7.20 -7.67 -9.97
CA VAL A 225 8.32 -8.59 -10.22
C VAL A 225 8.23 -9.90 -9.46
N GLN A 226 7.07 -10.18 -8.84
CA GLN A 226 6.79 -11.47 -8.21
C GLN A 226 6.72 -12.59 -9.26
N LEU A 227 7.19 -13.77 -8.85
CA LEU A 227 6.93 -15.04 -9.52
C LEU A 227 6.01 -15.87 -8.61
N PRO A 228 4.68 -15.76 -8.79
CA PRO A 228 3.71 -16.41 -7.90
C PRO A 228 3.91 -17.92 -7.89
N GLY A 229 4.07 -18.52 -6.69
CA GLY A 229 4.30 -19.97 -6.56
C GLY A 229 5.66 -20.48 -7.09
N GLY A 230 6.53 -19.60 -7.60
CA GLY A 230 7.82 -19.99 -8.19
C GLY A 230 8.86 -20.54 -7.21
N GLY A 231 8.61 -20.41 -5.90
CA GLY A 231 9.45 -20.95 -4.82
C GLY A 231 8.81 -22.10 -4.03
N GLY A 232 7.85 -22.83 -4.61
CA GLY A 232 7.09 -23.86 -3.90
C GLY A 232 6.11 -23.25 -2.91
N ASP A 233 6.38 -23.38 -1.61
CA ASP A 233 5.54 -22.81 -0.53
C ASP A 233 5.63 -21.28 -0.39
N LYS A 234 6.48 -20.61 -1.16
CA LYS A 234 6.72 -19.17 -1.13
C LYS A 234 6.72 -18.60 -2.53
N SER A 235 6.28 -17.35 -2.67
CA SER A 235 6.50 -16.58 -3.89
C SER A 235 8.00 -16.31 -4.02
N SER A 236 8.54 -16.47 -5.22
CA SER A 236 9.86 -15.98 -5.63
C SER A 236 9.72 -14.59 -6.26
N GLY A 237 10.83 -13.99 -6.66
CA GLY A 237 10.82 -12.69 -7.31
C GLY A 237 12.17 -12.24 -7.81
N GLN A 238 12.13 -11.16 -8.58
CA GLN A 238 13.28 -10.61 -9.31
C GLN A 238 13.47 -9.14 -8.90
N ARG A 239 13.88 -8.91 -7.63
CA ARG A 239 14.01 -7.56 -7.04
C ARG A 239 14.84 -6.59 -7.86
N GLU A 240 15.79 -7.09 -8.63
CA GLU A 240 16.66 -6.30 -9.50
C GLU A 240 15.90 -5.52 -10.57
N PHE A 241 14.74 -6.02 -10.98
CA PHE A 241 13.90 -5.33 -11.97
C PHE A 241 12.92 -4.32 -11.34
N ALA A 242 12.70 -4.34 -10.05
CA ALA A 242 11.76 -3.42 -9.40
C ALA A 242 12.12 -1.93 -9.65
N PRO A 243 13.38 -1.49 -9.49
CA PRO A 243 13.75 -0.11 -9.82
C PRO A 243 13.67 0.20 -11.33
N VAL A 244 13.85 -0.79 -12.20
CA VAL A 244 13.72 -0.62 -13.66
C VAL A 244 12.27 -0.33 -14.02
N LEU A 245 11.35 -1.20 -13.60
CA LEU A 245 9.92 -1.05 -13.89
C LEU A 245 9.33 0.21 -13.22
N ALA A 246 9.82 0.59 -12.03
CA ALA A 246 9.42 1.84 -11.39
C ALA A 246 9.75 3.06 -12.27
N ARG A 247 10.96 3.13 -12.84
CA ARG A 247 11.34 4.20 -13.78
C ARG A 247 10.46 4.22 -15.04
N CYS A 248 10.20 3.03 -15.61
CA CYS A 248 9.33 2.92 -16.78
C CYS A 248 7.91 3.41 -16.49
N ALA A 249 7.35 3.07 -15.33
CA ALA A 249 6.02 3.50 -14.91
C ALA A 249 5.94 5.01 -14.69
N LEU A 250 6.96 5.63 -14.10
CA LEU A 250 7.05 7.09 -13.96
C LEU A 250 7.16 7.76 -15.32
N ALA A 251 7.96 7.20 -16.23
CA ALA A 251 8.05 7.67 -17.61
C ALA A 251 6.71 7.56 -18.36
N ALA A 252 5.89 6.55 -18.03
CA ALA A 252 4.52 6.40 -18.55
C ALA A 252 3.49 7.32 -17.85
N GLY A 253 3.90 8.15 -16.89
CA GLY A 253 3.07 9.15 -16.23
C GLY A 253 2.39 8.70 -14.93
N ALA A 254 2.90 7.68 -14.22
CA ALA A 254 2.42 7.34 -12.90
C ALA A 254 2.63 8.49 -11.91
N ASN A 255 1.67 8.68 -10.99
CA ASN A 255 1.75 9.72 -9.94
C ASN A 255 2.76 9.36 -8.85
N GLY A 256 3.10 8.09 -8.72
CA GLY A 256 4.02 7.61 -7.70
C GLY A 256 4.31 6.13 -7.81
N VAL A 257 5.06 5.64 -6.85
CA VAL A 257 5.47 4.24 -6.75
C VAL A 257 5.15 3.66 -5.37
N PHE A 258 4.87 2.36 -5.37
CA PHE A 258 4.73 1.55 -4.17
C PHE A 258 5.95 0.62 -4.11
N ILE A 259 6.70 0.66 -2.99
CA ILE A 259 7.92 -0.13 -2.81
C ILE A 259 7.95 -0.70 -1.39
N GLU A 260 8.02 -2.01 -1.28
CA GLU A 260 8.30 -2.65 0.00
C GLU A 260 9.81 -2.73 0.24
N THR A 261 10.20 -2.48 1.48
CA THR A 261 11.61 -2.43 1.88
C THR A 261 11.82 -3.04 3.26
N HIS A 262 13.01 -3.60 3.46
CA HIS A 262 13.39 -4.20 4.72
C HIS A 262 14.90 -3.97 4.95
N PRO A 263 15.40 -3.79 6.20
CA PRO A 263 16.84 -3.65 6.46
C PRO A 263 17.66 -4.84 5.95
N ASN A 264 17.10 -6.05 6.03
CA ASN A 264 17.67 -7.27 5.47
C ASN A 264 16.56 -8.08 4.77
N PRO A 265 16.29 -7.87 3.48
CA PRO A 265 15.21 -8.54 2.76
C PRO A 265 15.22 -10.06 2.83
N ASP A 266 16.41 -10.68 2.89
CA ASP A 266 16.54 -12.14 2.92
C ASP A 266 16.09 -12.76 4.26
N LYS A 267 15.98 -11.94 5.32
CA LYS A 267 15.45 -12.32 6.64
C LYS A 267 13.99 -11.91 6.84
N ALA A 268 13.39 -11.21 5.89
CA ALA A 268 12.00 -10.77 5.99
C ALA A 268 11.04 -11.96 6.08
N LEU A 269 10.04 -11.86 6.94
CA LEU A 269 9.04 -12.92 7.16
C LEU A 269 8.01 -13.01 6.02
N SER A 270 8.00 -12.02 5.11
CA SER A 270 7.11 -11.94 3.95
C SER A 270 7.80 -11.28 2.77
N ASP A 271 7.59 -11.81 1.56
CA ASP A 271 7.96 -11.23 0.24
C ASP A 271 9.42 -10.75 0.09
N GLY A 272 10.32 -11.27 0.93
CA GLY A 272 11.75 -10.93 0.92
C GLY A 272 12.41 -10.88 -0.46
N PRO A 273 12.19 -11.87 -1.36
CA PRO A 273 12.79 -11.88 -2.70
C PRO A 273 12.43 -10.67 -3.58
N ASN A 274 11.37 -9.95 -3.26
CA ASN A 274 10.90 -8.80 -4.05
C ASN A 274 11.28 -7.44 -3.43
N MET A 275 11.63 -7.42 -2.15
CA MET A 275 11.89 -6.18 -1.44
C MET A 275 13.23 -5.56 -1.79
N ILE A 276 13.28 -4.25 -1.83
CA ILE A 276 14.51 -3.48 -1.93
C ILE A 276 15.12 -3.33 -0.53
N ALA A 277 16.43 -3.52 -0.40
CA ALA A 277 17.12 -3.27 0.87
C ALA A 277 16.98 -1.80 1.28
N LEU A 278 16.71 -1.54 2.56
CA LEU A 278 16.53 -0.17 3.07
C LEU A 278 17.75 0.72 2.81
N ALA A 279 18.95 0.14 2.84
CA ALA A 279 20.19 0.83 2.53
C ALA A 279 20.24 1.36 1.08
N ASP A 280 19.59 0.68 0.13
CA ASP A 280 19.60 1.04 -1.28
C ASP A 280 18.51 2.05 -1.66
N MET A 281 17.51 2.21 -0.80
CA MET A 281 16.34 3.05 -1.08
C MET A 281 16.70 4.50 -1.45
N ALA A 282 17.71 5.08 -0.81
CA ALA A 282 18.11 6.46 -1.11
C ALA A 282 18.60 6.62 -2.57
N ASN A 283 19.35 5.65 -3.08
CA ASN A 283 19.86 5.68 -4.45
C ASN A 283 18.74 5.40 -5.46
N VAL A 284 17.88 4.42 -5.16
CA VAL A 284 16.69 4.13 -5.97
C VAL A 284 15.83 5.38 -6.08
N LEU A 285 15.45 6.01 -4.97
CA LEU A 285 14.58 7.19 -4.96
C LEU A 285 15.20 8.38 -5.70
N LYS A 286 16.52 8.62 -5.58
CA LYS A 286 17.21 9.64 -6.39
C LYS A 286 17.05 9.39 -7.90
N SER A 287 17.16 8.14 -8.34
CA SER A 287 16.99 7.80 -9.76
C SER A 287 15.55 7.99 -10.22
N LEU A 288 14.57 7.67 -9.36
CA LEU A 288 13.15 7.84 -9.67
C LEU A 288 12.75 9.31 -9.77
N VAL A 289 13.26 10.18 -8.87
CA VAL A 289 13.02 11.62 -8.94
C VAL A 289 13.54 12.20 -10.24
N LYS A 290 14.76 11.82 -10.69
CA LYS A 290 15.31 12.29 -11.98
C LYS A 290 14.41 11.95 -13.16
N VAL A 291 13.88 10.72 -13.24
CA VAL A 291 12.95 10.32 -14.30
C VAL A 291 11.64 11.08 -14.16
N PHE A 292 11.09 11.17 -12.95
CA PHE A 292 9.85 11.88 -12.69
C PHE A 292 9.94 13.37 -13.08
N GLU A 293 11.06 14.03 -12.82
CA GLU A 293 11.30 15.42 -13.21
C GLU A 293 11.48 15.57 -14.72
N ALA A 294 12.16 14.63 -15.38
CA ALA A 294 12.41 14.69 -16.82
C ALA A 294 11.15 14.55 -17.68
N VAL A 295 10.09 13.90 -17.16
CA VAL A 295 8.81 13.70 -17.88
C VAL A 295 7.72 14.70 -17.49
N LYS A 296 8.00 15.60 -16.57
CA LYS A 296 7.16 16.78 -16.34
C LYS A 296 7.32 17.72 -17.53
N GLY A 297 6.33 17.74 -18.40
CA GLY A 297 6.20 18.76 -19.43
C GLY A 297 5.75 20.10 -18.87
#